data_933136b7f131308602eea928144d94f8
#
_entry.id   933136b7f131308602eea928144d94f8
#
_cell.length_a   1.000
_cell.length_b   1.000
_cell.length_c   1.000
_cell.angle_alpha   90.00
_cell.angle_beta   90.00
_cell.angle_gamma   90.00
#
_symmetry.space_group_name_H-M   'P 1'
#
loop_
_entity.id
_entity.type
_entity.pdbx_description
1 polymer ?
#
loop_
_entity_poly.entity_id
_entity_poly.type
_entity_poly.pdbx_seq_one_letter_code
_entity_poly.pdbx_strand_id
1 'polypeptide(L)'
;MISTARYIAALAALLLVCNAAAQQKFEPQVGQAGKDVIWVPTPDDVVERMLTMAQVTPKDFVMDLGAGDGKIAIAAARKFGARAIGIEYNPDMVKHANVNAQAAGVAGDGPGKATIRHGDIFQTDFSQATVITLYLLPALNMKLRPQLLAMRPGTRVVSHSFTMEDWQPDEVSSLDGRRAYFWVVPANVMGNWTLELNNQKTDMTLEQTFQKISGTLVLAPVHGGLREPRLNGSAISFAYVGQDGVRRELAGRVNGARMEGTFRDEKGGQGRWSAVKK
;
A
#
# COMPACT_ATOMS: atom_id res chain seq x y z
N MET A 1 -21.96 61.89 42.18
CA MET A 1 -21.23 60.61 42.26
C MET A 1 -21.78 59.49 41.34
N ILE A 2 -22.41 59.82 40.19
CA ILE A 2 -23.01 58.82 39.28
C ILE A 2 -22.24 58.73 37.93
N SER A 3 -21.22 59.55 37.68
CA SER A 3 -20.56 59.68 36.40
C SER A 3 -19.32 58.72 36.21
N THR A 4 -18.57 58.45 37.26
CA THR A 4 -17.34 57.66 37.18
C THR A 4 -17.55 56.14 36.99
N ALA A 5 -18.64 55.60 37.58
CA ALA A 5 -18.95 54.15 37.44
C ALA A 5 -19.34 53.73 36.00
N ARG A 6 -19.94 54.64 35.22
CA ARG A 6 -20.33 54.37 33.81
C ARG A 6 -19.15 54.34 32.87
N TYR A 7 -18.09 55.10 33.11
CA TYR A 7 -16.87 55.11 32.29
C TYR A 7 -16.01 53.91 32.58
N ILE A 8 -15.97 53.40 33.82
CA ILE A 8 -15.24 52.16 34.17
C ILE A 8 -15.90 50.92 33.55
N ALA A 9 -17.25 50.88 33.55
CA ALA A 9 -17.98 49.78 32.90
C ALA A 9 -17.82 49.77 31.38
N ALA A 10 -17.79 50.96 30.74
CA ALA A 10 -17.56 51.07 29.30
C ALA A 10 -16.12 50.70 28.90
N LEU A 11 -15.11 51.03 29.72
CA LEU A 11 -13.71 50.67 29.47
C LEU A 11 -13.47 49.16 29.67
N ALA A 12 -14.13 48.53 30.67
CA ALA A 12 -14.08 47.09 30.89
C ALA A 12 -14.75 46.29 29.75
N ALA A 13 -15.87 46.81 29.19
CA ALA A 13 -16.51 46.20 28.03
C ALA A 13 -15.67 46.33 26.75
N LEU A 14 -14.90 47.39 26.58
CA LEU A 14 -14.00 47.57 25.42
C LEU A 14 -12.77 46.68 25.49
N LEU A 15 -12.29 46.34 26.69
CA LEU A 15 -11.16 45.43 26.90
C LEU A 15 -11.53 43.94 26.69
N LEU A 16 -12.80 43.58 26.84
CA LEU A 16 -13.31 42.22 26.57
C LEU A 16 -13.51 41.93 25.09
N VAL A 17 -13.64 42.93 24.24
CA VAL A 17 -13.83 42.78 22.80
C VAL A 17 -12.49 42.59 22.06
N CYS A 18 -11.35 43.00 22.65
CA CYS A 18 -10.04 42.91 21.99
C CYS A 18 -9.32 41.57 22.11
N ASN A 19 -9.88 40.58 22.82
CA ASN A 19 -9.23 39.27 22.95
C ASN A 19 -9.84 38.16 22.08
N ALA A 20 -10.72 38.45 21.17
CA ALA A 20 -11.00 37.58 20.03
C ALA A 20 -9.90 37.81 18.98
N ALA A 21 -8.65 37.52 19.34
CA ALA A 21 -7.64 37.29 18.34
C ALA A 21 -8.18 36.14 17.47
N ALA A 22 -8.66 36.48 16.28
CA ALA A 22 -9.06 35.49 15.29
C ALA A 22 -7.89 34.56 15.15
N GLN A 23 -8.02 33.33 15.66
CA GLN A 23 -7.04 32.28 15.50
C GLN A 23 -6.87 32.14 14.00
N GLN A 24 -5.73 32.61 13.48
CA GLN A 24 -5.45 32.60 12.04
C GLN A 24 -5.61 31.18 11.57
N LYS A 25 -6.61 30.90 10.74
CA LYS A 25 -6.89 29.58 10.23
C LYS A 25 -5.66 29.11 9.50
N PHE A 26 -5.08 27.98 9.92
CA PHE A 26 -3.95 27.39 9.21
C PHE A 26 -4.38 27.07 7.78
N GLU A 27 -3.67 27.60 6.80
CA GLU A 27 -3.85 27.30 5.38
C GLU A 27 -2.51 26.81 4.83
N PRO A 28 -2.45 25.53 4.37
CA PRO A 28 -1.22 24.98 3.85
C PRO A 28 -0.81 25.67 2.56
N GLN A 29 0.50 25.94 2.42
CA GLN A 29 1.09 26.53 1.21
C GLN A 29 1.89 25.48 0.46
N VAL A 30 1.65 25.35 -0.85
CA VAL A 30 2.44 24.46 -1.70
C VAL A 30 3.93 24.84 -1.61
N GLY A 31 4.79 23.83 -1.34
CA GLY A 31 6.21 24.04 -1.11
C GLY A 31 6.59 24.34 0.34
N GLN A 32 5.63 24.43 1.28
CA GLN A 32 5.97 24.59 2.69
C GLN A 32 6.78 23.41 3.21
N ALA A 33 7.68 23.68 4.15
CA ALA A 33 8.51 22.67 4.77
C ALA A 33 7.68 21.66 5.58
N GLY A 34 7.88 20.36 5.30
CA GLY A 34 7.47 19.25 6.16
C GLY A 34 8.65 18.77 7.00
N LYS A 35 8.51 17.58 7.61
CA LYS A 35 9.60 16.97 8.39
C LYS A 35 10.80 16.60 7.52
N ASP A 36 10.54 15.85 6.45
CA ASP A 36 11.58 15.27 5.59
C ASP A 36 11.40 15.68 4.11
N VAL A 37 10.23 16.24 3.76
CA VAL A 37 9.87 16.68 2.40
C VAL A 37 9.07 17.97 2.45
N ILE A 38 9.08 18.75 1.36
CA ILE A 38 8.13 19.84 1.16
C ILE A 38 6.74 19.26 0.85
N TRP A 39 5.69 19.94 1.31
CA TRP A 39 4.33 19.54 0.98
C TRP A 39 3.94 19.97 -0.43
N VAL A 40 3.52 19.01 -1.24
CA VAL A 40 2.95 19.20 -2.57
C VAL A 40 1.72 18.29 -2.70
N PRO A 41 0.51 18.82 -2.94
CA PRO A 41 -0.67 17.98 -3.05
C PRO A 41 -0.67 17.18 -4.35
N THR A 42 -1.08 15.91 -4.29
CA THR A 42 -1.33 15.10 -5.48
C THR A 42 -2.56 15.64 -6.23
N PRO A 43 -2.52 15.84 -7.55
CA PRO A 43 -3.69 16.21 -8.34
C PRO A 43 -4.80 15.15 -8.25
N ASP A 44 -6.07 15.59 -8.35
CA ASP A 44 -7.24 14.74 -8.12
C ASP A 44 -7.35 13.58 -9.12
N ASP A 45 -7.00 13.80 -10.36
CA ASP A 45 -6.94 12.81 -11.43
C ASP A 45 -5.90 11.72 -11.15
N VAL A 46 -4.74 12.11 -10.62
CA VAL A 46 -3.68 11.16 -10.20
C VAL A 46 -4.12 10.37 -8.97
N VAL A 47 -4.76 11.02 -7.98
CA VAL A 47 -5.34 10.33 -6.81
C VAL A 47 -6.31 9.24 -7.25
N GLU A 48 -7.25 9.58 -8.15
CA GLU A 48 -8.23 8.63 -8.64
C GLU A 48 -7.56 7.49 -9.42
N ARG A 49 -6.56 7.83 -10.24
CA ARG A 49 -5.77 6.82 -10.96
C ARG A 49 -5.03 5.87 -10.02
N MET A 50 -4.37 6.38 -8.99
CA MET A 50 -3.68 5.57 -7.98
C MET A 50 -4.61 4.58 -7.30
N LEU A 51 -5.76 5.05 -6.82
CA LEU A 51 -6.75 4.22 -6.11
C LEU A 51 -7.41 3.19 -7.05
N THR A 52 -7.61 3.54 -8.33
CA THR A 52 -8.10 2.61 -9.36
C THR A 52 -7.06 1.54 -9.68
N MET A 53 -5.78 1.90 -9.87
CA MET A 53 -4.68 0.92 -10.07
C MET A 53 -4.57 -0.05 -8.89
N ALA A 54 -4.71 0.47 -7.67
CA ALA A 54 -4.75 -0.34 -6.47
C ALA A 54 -6.05 -1.14 -6.32
N GLN A 55 -7.01 -1.02 -7.25
CA GLN A 55 -8.30 -1.71 -7.21
C GLN A 55 -8.99 -1.58 -5.85
N VAL A 56 -9.01 -0.37 -5.30
CA VAL A 56 -9.58 -0.09 -3.98
C VAL A 56 -11.08 -0.39 -3.98
N THR A 57 -11.55 -1.06 -2.92
CA THR A 57 -12.93 -1.47 -2.71
C THR A 57 -13.41 -1.10 -1.30
N PRO A 58 -14.71 -1.18 -0.99
CA PRO A 58 -15.22 -0.95 0.36
C PRO A 58 -14.69 -1.94 1.43
N LYS A 59 -14.08 -3.05 1.02
CA LYS A 59 -13.47 -4.03 1.93
C LYS A 59 -12.04 -3.67 2.31
N ASP A 60 -11.46 -2.66 1.69
CA ASP A 60 -10.08 -2.29 1.89
C ASP A 60 -9.88 -1.37 3.09
N PHE A 61 -8.72 -1.52 3.69
CA PHE A 61 -8.15 -0.57 4.62
C PHE A 61 -6.96 0.12 3.96
N VAL A 62 -7.15 1.39 3.59
CA VAL A 62 -6.13 2.23 2.95
C VAL A 62 -5.37 2.99 4.02
N MET A 63 -4.05 2.95 3.99
CA MET A 63 -3.22 3.87 4.77
C MET A 63 -2.38 4.74 3.85
N ASP A 64 -2.48 6.06 4.06
CA ASP A 64 -1.77 7.09 3.32
C ASP A 64 -0.61 7.61 4.17
N LEU A 65 0.62 7.31 3.76
CA LEU A 65 1.81 7.64 4.52
C LEU A 65 2.40 8.97 4.04
N GLY A 66 2.31 10.01 4.88
CA GLY A 66 2.57 11.39 4.52
C GLY A 66 1.32 12.05 3.93
N ALA A 67 0.20 11.98 4.67
CA ALA A 67 -1.12 12.28 4.13
C ALA A 67 -1.36 13.74 3.76
N GLY A 68 -0.52 14.67 4.24
CA GLY A 68 -0.69 16.10 3.96
C GLY A 68 -2.09 16.60 4.31
N ASP A 69 -2.78 17.19 3.35
CA ASP A 69 -4.15 17.69 3.49
C ASP A 69 -5.24 16.61 3.53
N GLY A 70 -4.84 15.33 3.54
CA GLY A 70 -5.73 14.17 3.64
C GLY A 70 -6.40 13.77 2.33
N LYS A 71 -6.05 14.38 1.21
CA LYS A 71 -6.74 14.23 -0.08
C LYS A 71 -6.89 12.77 -0.52
N ILE A 72 -5.81 11.96 -0.47
CA ILE A 72 -5.84 10.57 -0.92
C ILE A 72 -6.73 9.72 0.01
N ALA A 73 -6.57 9.85 1.33
CA ALA A 73 -7.38 9.13 2.31
C ALA A 73 -8.88 9.50 2.18
N ILE A 74 -9.19 10.79 2.02
CA ILE A 74 -10.57 11.29 1.81
C ILE A 74 -11.15 10.71 0.51
N ALA A 75 -10.38 10.70 -0.58
CA ALA A 75 -10.83 10.14 -1.85
C ALA A 75 -11.08 8.62 -1.75
N ALA A 76 -10.21 7.86 -1.07
CA ALA A 76 -10.39 6.44 -0.83
C ALA A 76 -11.71 6.14 -0.09
N ALA A 77 -12.03 6.93 0.94
CA ALA A 77 -13.26 6.79 1.68
C ALA A 77 -14.49 7.20 0.85
N ARG A 78 -14.43 8.40 0.23
CA ARG A 78 -15.59 8.99 -0.42
C ARG A 78 -15.97 8.31 -1.74
N LYS A 79 -14.97 8.02 -2.59
CA LYS A 79 -15.21 7.49 -3.95
C LYS A 79 -15.22 5.96 -3.99
N PHE A 80 -14.45 5.31 -3.12
CA PHE A 80 -14.28 3.85 -3.14
C PHE A 80 -14.90 3.14 -1.94
N GLY A 81 -15.43 3.90 -0.96
CA GLY A 81 -16.08 3.33 0.21
C GLY A 81 -15.13 2.65 1.20
N ALA A 82 -13.82 2.78 1.01
CA ALA A 82 -12.82 2.14 1.84
C ALA A 82 -12.72 2.80 3.23
N ARG A 83 -12.26 2.02 4.23
CA ARG A 83 -11.72 2.60 5.45
C ARG A 83 -10.38 3.24 5.13
N ALA A 84 -10.14 4.50 5.55
CA ALA A 84 -8.89 5.17 5.26
C ALA A 84 -8.31 5.86 6.49
N ILE A 85 -6.99 5.73 6.68
CA ILE A 85 -6.22 6.46 7.70
C ILE A 85 -5.03 7.12 7.02
N GLY A 86 -4.91 8.44 7.16
CA GLY A 86 -3.72 9.18 6.79
C GLY A 86 -2.79 9.36 7.99
N ILE A 87 -1.50 9.21 7.79
CA ILE A 87 -0.47 9.52 8.78
C ILE A 87 0.26 10.77 8.34
N GLU A 88 0.26 11.79 9.18
CA GLU A 88 0.89 13.09 8.89
C GLU A 88 1.68 13.57 10.11
N TYR A 89 2.88 14.10 9.87
CA TYR A 89 3.77 14.53 10.95
C TYR A 89 3.45 15.92 11.47
N ASN A 90 2.96 16.83 10.61
CA ASN A 90 2.64 18.19 11.01
C ASN A 90 1.26 18.26 11.70
N PRO A 91 1.18 18.63 12.99
CA PRO A 91 -0.09 18.62 13.72
C PRO A 91 -1.12 19.63 13.20
N ASP A 92 -0.70 20.74 12.61
CA ASP A 92 -1.63 21.71 12.04
C ASP A 92 -2.19 21.23 10.70
N MET A 93 -1.36 20.53 9.91
CA MET A 93 -1.80 19.83 8.70
C MET A 93 -2.81 18.72 9.05
N VAL A 94 -2.58 17.96 10.12
CA VAL A 94 -3.53 16.95 10.64
C VAL A 94 -4.88 17.57 10.97
N LYS A 95 -4.90 18.71 11.68
CA LYS A 95 -6.15 19.43 11.99
C LYS A 95 -6.85 19.87 10.71
N HIS A 96 -6.11 20.48 9.79
CA HIS A 96 -6.63 20.92 8.50
C HIS A 96 -7.22 19.76 7.69
N ALA A 97 -6.49 18.65 7.58
CA ALA A 97 -6.93 17.45 6.85
C ALA A 97 -8.21 16.83 7.46
N ASN A 98 -8.34 16.83 8.79
CA ASN A 98 -9.57 16.33 9.44
C ASN A 98 -10.77 17.28 9.22
N VAL A 99 -10.54 18.61 9.14
CA VAL A 99 -11.57 19.56 8.70
C VAL A 99 -12.00 19.26 7.26
N ASN A 100 -11.06 18.95 6.36
CA ASN A 100 -11.37 18.56 4.99
C ASN A 100 -12.20 17.25 4.95
N ALA A 101 -11.85 16.25 5.76
CA ALA A 101 -12.60 15.00 5.88
C ALA A 101 -14.03 15.23 6.39
N GLN A 102 -14.20 16.14 7.34
CA GLN A 102 -15.51 16.55 7.86
C GLN A 102 -16.34 17.24 6.78
N ALA A 103 -15.76 18.22 6.07
CA ALA A 103 -16.41 18.93 4.98
C ALA A 103 -16.82 17.98 3.82
N ALA A 104 -16.02 16.91 3.58
CA ALA A 104 -16.32 15.88 2.61
C ALA A 104 -17.37 14.85 3.09
N GLY A 105 -17.82 14.92 4.36
CA GLY A 105 -18.80 13.99 4.94
C GLY A 105 -18.29 12.61 5.28
N VAL A 106 -16.94 12.42 5.29
CA VAL A 106 -16.31 11.12 5.49
C VAL A 106 -15.49 11.02 6.79
N ALA A 107 -15.53 12.04 7.65
CA ALA A 107 -14.79 12.02 8.91
C ALA A 107 -15.20 10.84 9.80
N GLY A 108 -14.21 10.17 10.41
CA GLY A 108 -14.40 9.04 11.31
C GLY A 108 -13.55 7.83 10.95
N ASP A 109 -13.78 6.73 11.67
CA ASP A 109 -13.09 5.45 11.46
C ASP A 109 -14.12 4.38 11.06
N GLY A 110 -13.81 3.57 10.06
CA GLY A 110 -14.66 2.52 9.52
C GLY A 110 -14.84 2.59 8.00
N PRO A 111 -15.64 1.70 7.41
CA PRO A 111 -15.93 1.69 5.97
C PRO A 111 -16.50 3.04 5.51
N GLY A 112 -15.99 3.59 4.42
CA GLY A 112 -16.38 4.88 3.88
C GLY A 112 -15.99 6.08 4.75
N LYS A 113 -15.08 5.90 5.70
CA LYS A 113 -14.60 6.95 6.61
C LYS A 113 -13.09 7.14 6.49
N ALA A 114 -12.67 8.38 6.74
CA ALA A 114 -11.27 8.79 6.74
C ALA A 114 -10.94 9.57 8.01
N THR A 115 -9.79 9.25 8.59
CA THR A 115 -9.21 9.96 9.74
C THR A 115 -7.74 10.22 9.45
N ILE A 116 -7.28 11.45 9.69
CA ILE A 116 -5.85 11.76 9.60
C ILE A 116 -5.30 11.84 11.03
N ARG A 117 -4.22 11.09 11.27
CA ARG A 117 -3.59 10.95 12.58
C ARG A 117 -2.19 11.56 12.56
N HIS A 118 -1.85 12.24 13.65
CA HIS A 118 -0.50 12.72 13.87
C HIS A 118 0.43 11.51 14.12
N GLY A 119 1.54 11.43 13.38
CA GLY A 119 2.50 10.34 13.56
C GLY A 119 3.69 10.41 12.62
N ASP A 120 4.73 9.67 12.98
CA ASP A 120 5.88 9.41 12.12
C ASP A 120 5.63 8.13 11.33
N ILE A 121 5.66 8.21 10.00
CA ILE A 121 5.44 7.07 9.11
C ILE A 121 6.43 5.93 9.33
N PHE A 122 7.63 6.22 9.85
CA PHE A 122 8.66 5.21 10.15
C PHE A 122 8.46 4.50 11.49
N GLN A 123 7.60 5.04 12.36
CA GLN A 123 7.27 4.49 13.69
C GLN A 123 5.84 3.96 13.77
N THR A 124 5.04 4.26 12.75
CA THR A 124 3.63 3.84 12.69
C THR A 124 3.52 2.39 12.23
N ASP A 125 2.75 1.59 12.95
CA ASP A 125 2.35 0.26 12.48
C ASP A 125 1.24 0.38 11.43
N PHE A 126 1.56 0.01 10.21
CA PHE A 126 0.63 -0.07 9.08
C PHE A 126 0.41 -1.51 8.57
N SER A 127 0.83 -2.52 9.34
CA SER A 127 0.77 -3.94 8.96
C SER A 127 -0.64 -4.45 8.66
N GLN A 128 -1.68 -3.79 9.19
CA GLN A 128 -3.08 -4.13 8.97
C GLN A 128 -3.67 -3.58 7.68
N ALA A 129 -2.99 -2.63 7.02
CA ALA A 129 -3.46 -2.05 5.77
C ALA A 129 -3.48 -3.11 4.64
N THR A 130 -4.47 -2.97 3.75
CA THR A 130 -4.54 -3.76 2.51
C THR A 130 -4.04 -2.98 1.32
N VAL A 131 -4.01 -1.64 1.45
CA VAL A 131 -3.49 -0.71 0.46
C VAL A 131 -2.66 0.37 1.17
N ILE A 132 -1.47 0.64 0.66
CA ILE A 132 -0.61 1.75 1.06
C ILE A 132 -0.51 2.75 -0.09
N THR A 133 -0.69 4.03 0.21
CA THR A 133 -0.48 5.12 -0.74
C THR A 133 0.68 5.99 -0.29
N LEU A 134 1.48 6.46 -1.28
CA LEU A 134 2.71 7.21 -1.05
C LEU A 134 2.82 8.38 -2.04
N TYR A 135 3.24 9.52 -1.53
CA TYR A 135 3.83 10.59 -2.33
C TYR A 135 5.05 11.16 -1.60
N LEU A 136 6.11 10.37 -1.60
CA LEU A 136 7.33 10.64 -0.84
C LEU A 136 8.55 10.61 -1.77
N LEU A 137 9.62 11.31 -1.36
CA LEU A 137 10.89 11.27 -2.10
C LEU A 137 11.48 9.84 -2.14
N PRO A 138 12.31 9.51 -3.16
CA PRO A 138 12.90 8.18 -3.32
C PRO A 138 13.59 7.66 -2.08
N ALA A 139 14.37 8.50 -1.38
CA ALA A 139 15.06 8.11 -0.16
C ALA A 139 14.12 7.64 0.96
N LEU A 140 12.93 8.23 1.07
CA LEU A 140 11.93 7.84 2.06
C LEU A 140 11.21 6.55 1.65
N ASN A 141 10.90 6.38 0.37
CA ASN A 141 10.39 5.13 -0.17
C ASN A 141 11.35 3.98 0.12
N MET A 142 12.65 4.19 -0.10
CA MET A 142 13.68 3.19 0.20
C MET A 142 13.77 2.85 1.68
N LYS A 143 13.60 3.85 2.56
CA LYS A 143 13.58 3.64 4.01
C LYS A 143 12.34 2.87 4.48
N LEU A 144 11.18 3.05 3.83
CA LEU A 144 9.94 2.32 4.11
C LEU A 144 9.92 0.91 3.50
N ARG A 145 10.64 0.68 2.41
CA ARG A 145 10.59 -0.55 1.62
C ARG A 145 10.74 -1.84 2.44
N PRO A 146 11.64 -1.96 3.43
CA PRO A 146 11.72 -3.17 4.26
C PRO A 146 10.43 -3.46 5.03
N GLN A 147 9.76 -2.43 5.56
CA GLN A 147 8.49 -2.59 6.26
C GLN A 147 7.35 -2.93 5.29
N LEU A 148 7.36 -2.34 4.09
CA LEU A 148 6.38 -2.65 3.03
C LEU A 148 6.50 -4.11 2.57
N LEU A 149 7.72 -4.60 2.37
CA LEU A 149 7.99 -6.00 1.97
C LEU A 149 7.66 -7.00 3.09
N ALA A 150 7.62 -6.57 4.35
CA ALA A 150 7.20 -7.39 5.48
C ALA A 150 5.67 -7.46 5.67
N MET A 151 4.90 -6.69 4.91
CA MET A 151 3.45 -6.73 4.96
C MET A 151 2.90 -8.06 4.41
N ARG A 152 1.62 -8.31 4.65
CA ARG A 152 0.97 -9.53 4.14
C ARG A 152 1.07 -9.61 2.62
N PRO A 153 1.43 -10.78 2.06
CA PRO A 153 1.42 -10.99 0.62
C PRO A 153 0.06 -10.64 0.01
N GLY A 154 0.08 -9.84 -1.06
CA GLY A 154 -1.13 -9.30 -1.68
C GLY A 154 -1.50 -7.89 -1.20
N THR A 155 -0.81 -7.32 -0.22
CA THR A 155 -0.92 -5.88 0.08
C THR A 155 -0.50 -5.09 -1.16
N ARG A 156 -1.28 -4.10 -1.51
CA ARG A 156 -1.08 -3.25 -2.69
C ARG A 156 -0.45 -1.95 -2.27
N VAL A 157 0.61 -1.56 -2.95
CA VAL A 157 1.33 -0.31 -2.72
C VAL A 157 1.25 0.52 -3.99
N VAL A 158 0.88 1.79 -3.86
CA VAL A 158 0.85 2.72 -5.00
C VAL A 158 1.56 4.02 -4.63
N SER A 159 2.44 4.49 -5.51
CA SER A 159 3.25 5.68 -5.29
C SER A 159 3.08 6.68 -6.43
N HIS A 160 2.86 7.96 -6.09
CA HIS A 160 2.91 9.06 -7.04
C HIS A 160 4.36 9.45 -7.32
N SER A 161 4.73 9.59 -8.57
CA SER A 161 6.01 10.09 -9.12
C SER A 161 7.26 9.27 -8.81
N PHE A 162 7.37 8.63 -7.67
CA PHE A 162 8.63 8.06 -7.20
C PHE A 162 8.58 6.54 -7.06
N THR A 163 9.69 5.89 -7.46
CA THR A 163 9.84 4.43 -7.49
C THR A 163 10.37 3.88 -6.16
N MET A 164 10.58 2.57 -6.12
CA MET A 164 11.25 1.82 -5.07
C MET A 164 12.60 1.25 -5.56
N GLU A 165 13.26 2.00 -6.47
CA GLU A 165 14.55 1.68 -7.10
C GLU A 165 14.53 0.30 -7.76
N ASP A 166 15.32 -0.66 -7.26
CA ASP A 166 15.45 -2.01 -7.81
C ASP A 166 14.20 -2.89 -7.62
N TRP A 167 13.28 -2.54 -6.70
CA TRP A 167 11.97 -3.17 -6.67
C TRP A 167 11.08 -2.61 -7.79
N GLN A 168 11.16 -3.24 -8.95
CA GLN A 168 10.43 -2.79 -10.14
C GLN A 168 8.91 -2.88 -9.92
N PRO A 169 8.12 -1.89 -10.37
CA PRO A 169 6.67 -1.93 -10.24
C PRO A 169 6.04 -3.03 -11.10
N ASP A 170 4.90 -3.54 -10.65
CA ASP A 170 4.06 -4.47 -11.41
C ASP A 170 3.27 -3.73 -12.51
N GLU A 171 2.91 -2.45 -12.26
CA GLU A 171 2.23 -1.59 -13.24
C GLU A 171 2.73 -0.14 -13.12
N VAL A 172 2.83 0.54 -14.26
CA VAL A 172 3.11 1.97 -14.35
C VAL A 172 2.01 2.64 -15.15
N SER A 173 1.45 3.72 -14.62
CA SER A 173 0.52 4.58 -15.33
C SER A 173 1.10 5.96 -15.53
N SER A 174 0.92 6.53 -16.73
CA SER A 174 1.27 7.91 -17.02
C SER A 174 0.02 8.69 -17.38
N LEU A 175 -0.20 9.83 -16.72
CA LEU A 175 -1.31 10.74 -16.94
C LEU A 175 -0.77 12.17 -16.96
N ASP A 176 -0.87 12.84 -18.12
CA ASP A 176 -0.38 14.22 -18.34
C ASP A 176 1.04 14.46 -17.82
N GLY A 177 1.95 13.52 -18.12
CA GLY A 177 3.35 13.56 -17.69
C GLY A 177 3.61 13.18 -16.23
N ARG A 178 2.57 12.94 -15.45
CA ARG A 178 2.68 12.45 -14.07
C ARG A 178 2.61 10.93 -14.06
N ARG A 179 3.40 10.29 -13.18
CA ARG A 179 3.47 8.83 -13.10
C ARG A 179 2.92 8.33 -11.79
N ALA A 180 2.19 7.22 -11.84
CA ALA A 180 1.85 6.39 -10.70
C ALA A 180 2.45 5.01 -10.89
N TYR A 181 3.02 4.47 -9.81
CA TYR A 181 3.68 3.17 -9.78
C TYR A 181 2.95 2.27 -8.81
N PHE A 182 2.76 1.02 -9.18
CA PHE A 182 1.99 0.06 -8.41
C PHE A 182 2.78 -1.23 -8.17
N TRP A 183 2.71 -1.76 -6.96
CA TRP A 183 3.31 -3.03 -6.55
C TRP A 183 2.32 -3.86 -5.75
N VAL A 184 2.48 -5.18 -5.85
CA VAL A 184 1.82 -6.13 -4.96
C VAL A 184 2.90 -6.81 -4.12
N VAL A 185 2.79 -6.71 -2.80
CA VAL A 185 3.76 -7.34 -1.88
C VAL A 185 3.79 -8.85 -2.13
N PRO A 186 4.93 -9.44 -2.52
CA PRO A 186 5.01 -10.86 -2.85
C PRO A 186 5.14 -11.71 -1.58
N ALA A 187 4.69 -12.96 -1.65
CA ALA A 187 5.05 -13.96 -0.66
C ALA A 187 6.55 -14.29 -0.74
N ASN A 188 7.15 -14.69 0.37
CA ASN A 188 8.51 -15.20 0.38
C ASN A 188 8.52 -16.69 0.03
N VAL A 189 8.99 -17.01 -1.17
CA VAL A 189 9.07 -18.39 -1.68
C VAL A 189 10.52 -18.88 -1.83
N MET A 190 11.52 -18.03 -1.56
CA MET A 190 12.93 -18.40 -1.69
C MET A 190 13.27 -19.64 -0.87
N GLY A 191 14.04 -20.55 -1.43
CA GLY A 191 14.61 -21.71 -0.75
C GLY A 191 14.16 -23.06 -1.31
N ASN A 192 14.36 -24.11 -0.52
CA ASN A 192 14.14 -25.49 -0.92
C ASN A 192 12.75 -25.96 -0.48
N TRP A 193 12.08 -26.67 -1.36
CA TRP A 193 10.72 -27.18 -1.21
C TRP A 193 10.64 -28.65 -1.62
N THR A 194 9.75 -29.40 -0.99
CA THR A 194 9.32 -30.70 -1.51
C THR A 194 7.97 -30.51 -2.18
N LEU A 195 7.96 -30.62 -3.50
CA LEU A 195 6.75 -30.59 -4.34
C LEU A 195 6.15 -32.00 -4.39
N GLU A 196 4.87 -32.12 -4.13
CA GLU A 196 4.10 -33.35 -4.26
C GLU A 196 3.01 -33.18 -5.33
N LEU A 197 3.01 -34.09 -6.31
CA LEU A 197 2.06 -34.12 -7.42
C LEU A 197 1.77 -35.59 -7.74
N ASN A 198 0.47 -36.00 -7.71
CA ASN A 198 0.05 -37.39 -7.94
C ASN A 198 0.81 -38.42 -7.07
N ASN A 199 0.99 -38.11 -5.79
CA ASN A 199 1.74 -38.95 -4.82
C ASN A 199 3.23 -39.11 -5.14
N GLN A 200 3.76 -38.37 -6.10
CA GLN A 200 5.19 -38.32 -6.40
C GLN A 200 5.79 -37.06 -5.75
N LYS A 201 6.88 -37.24 -5.01
CA LYS A 201 7.60 -36.15 -4.36
C LYS A 201 8.84 -35.80 -5.16
N THR A 202 9.07 -34.52 -5.32
CA THR A 202 10.19 -33.97 -6.08
C THR A 202 10.76 -32.77 -5.34
N ASP A 203 12.06 -32.65 -5.30
CA ASP A 203 12.73 -31.50 -4.75
C ASP A 203 12.67 -30.33 -5.73
N MET A 204 12.28 -29.16 -5.21
CA MET A 204 12.21 -27.91 -5.94
C MET A 204 13.02 -26.84 -5.20
N THR A 205 13.84 -26.12 -5.93
CA THR A 205 14.56 -24.95 -5.41
C THR A 205 14.00 -23.70 -6.09
N LEU A 206 13.65 -22.70 -5.30
CA LEU A 206 13.18 -21.39 -5.77
C LEU A 206 14.17 -20.31 -5.38
N GLU A 207 14.51 -19.47 -6.34
CA GLU A 207 15.22 -18.21 -6.17
C GLU A 207 14.23 -17.07 -6.33
N GLN A 208 14.44 -15.97 -5.60
CA GLN A 208 13.52 -14.85 -5.60
C GLN A 208 14.25 -13.53 -5.46
N THR A 209 13.85 -12.56 -6.30
CA THR A 209 14.18 -11.15 -6.16
C THR A 209 12.86 -10.38 -6.26
N PHE A 210 12.34 -9.94 -5.11
CA PHE A 210 10.99 -9.35 -4.97
C PHE A 210 9.90 -10.28 -5.54
N GLN A 211 9.11 -9.83 -6.53
CA GLN A 211 8.09 -10.65 -7.20
C GLN A 211 8.64 -11.52 -8.33
N LYS A 212 9.90 -11.35 -8.70
CA LYS A 212 10.53 -12.19 -9.75
C LYS A 212 11.08 -13.46 -9.12
N ILE A 213 10.68 -14.58 -9.68
CA ILE A 213 11.12 -15.90 -9.23
C ILE A 213 11.71 -16.72 -10.38
N SER A 214 12.65 -17.57 -10.05
CA SER A 214 13.15 -18.63 -10.89
C SER A 214 13.28 -19.91 -10.06
N GLY A 215 13.57 -21.04 -10.70
CA GLY A 215 13.78 -22.25 -9.93
C GLY A 215 14.01 -23.48 -10.77
N THR A 216 14.29 -24.58 -10.07
CA THR A 216 14.57 -25.89 -10.67
C THR A 216 13.81 -26.99 -9.92
N LEU A 217 13.51 -28.07 -10.64
CA LEU A 217 13.00 -29.33 -10.11
C LEU A 217 14.02 -30.45 -10.31
N VAL A 218 14.16 -31.32 -9.32
CA VAL A 218 14.97 -32.52 -9.43
C VAL A 218 14.13 -33.60 -10.11
N LEU A 219 14.27 -33.69 -11.42
CA LEU A 219 13.65 -34.73 -12.25
C LEU A 219 14.73 -35.78 -12.56
N ALA A 220 14.99 -36.72 -11.60
CA ALA A 220 16.08 -37.69 -11.78
C ALA A 220 15.97 -38.42 -13.13
N PRO A 221 17.08 -38.53 -13.92
CA PRO A 221 18.44 -38.17 -13.55
C PRO A 221 18.85 -36.72 -13.84
N VAL A 222 17.93 -35.83 -14.29
CA VAL A 222 18.23 -34.44 -14.69
C VAL A 222 17.49 -33.44 -13.86
N HIS A 223 18.02 -32.22 -13.79
CA HIS A 223 17.33 -31.08 -13.24
C HIS A 223 16.58 -30.35 -14.36
N GLY A 224 15.29 -30.03 -14.12
CA GLY A 224 14.46 -29.25 -15.02
C GLY A 224 14.25 -27.82 -14.50
N GLY A 225 14.51 -26.81 -15.30
CA GLY A 225 14.17 -25.42 -14.98
C GLY A 225 12.66 -25.19 -15.02
N LEU A 226 12.18 -24.36 -14.11
CA LEU A 226 10.81 -23.87 -14.17
C LEU A 226 10.63 -22.98 -15.40
N ARG A 227 9.47 -23.10 -16.02
CA ARG A 227 9.09 -22.28 -17.18
C ARG A 227 8.00 -21.30 -16.77
N GLU A 228 8.13 -20.06 -17.24
CA GLU A 228 7.15 -18.99 -17.02
C GLU A 228 6.74 -18.81 -15.54
N PRO A 229 7.67 -18.87 -14.58
CA PRO A 229 7.31 -18.74 -13.19
C PRO A 229 6.80 -17.33 -12.90
N ARG A 230 5.70 -17.23 -12.15
CA ARG A 230 5.07 -15.97 -11.77
C ARG A 230 4.69 -15.99 -10.31
N LEU A 231 4.89 -14.86 -9.63
CA LEU A 231 4.48 -14.62 -8.26
C LEU A 231 3.80 -13.25 -8.19
N ASN A 232 2.52 -13.25 -7.77
CA ASN A 232 1.76 -12.03 -7.53
C ASN A 232 1.06 -12.15 -6.17
N GLY A 233 1.54 -11.40 -5.19
CA GLY A 233 1.11 -11.57 -3.81
C GLY A 233 1.35 -13.01 -3.34
N SER A 234 0.29 -13.70 -2.95
CA SER A 234 0.33 -15.11 -2.60
C SER A 234 0.07 -16.06 -3.79
N ALA A 235 -0.35 -15.54 -4.94
CA ALA A 235 -0.61 -16.37 -6.10
C ALA A 235 0.72 -16.75 -6.79
N ILE A 236 0.93 -18.04 -7.02
CA ILE A 236 2.11 -18.59 -7.70
C ILE A 236 1.68 -19.46 -8.87
N SER A 237 2.39 -19.35 -9.98
CA SER A 237 2.23 -20.26 -11.11
C SER A 237 3.57 -20.53 -11.79
N PHE A 238 3.73 -21.71 -12.33
CA PHE A 238 4.89 -22.12 -13.13
C PHE A 238 4.55 -23.35 -13.95
N ALA A 239 5.37 -23.63 -14.95
CA ALA A 239 5.29 -24.88 -15.70
C ALA A 239 6.63 -25.61 -15.67
N TYR A 240 6.61 -26.90 -15.94
CA TYR A 240 7.79 -27.72 -16.20
C TYR A 240 7.48 -28.84 -17.19
N VAL A 241 8.50 -29.41 -17.78
CA VAL A 241 8.38 -30.62 -18.61
C VAL A 241 8.90 -31.80 -17.81
N GLY A 242 8.05 -32.80 -17.61
CA GLY A 242 8.41 -34.03 -16.91
C GLY A 242 9.37 -34.94 -17.71
N GLN A 243 9.84 -36.01 -17.10
CA GLN A 243 10.69 -37.04 -17.80
C GLN A 243 9.96 -37.71 -18.95
N ASP A 244 8.63 -37.79 -18.86
CA ASP A 244 7.73 -38.31 -19.90
C ASP A 244 7.53 -37.34 -21.07
N GLY A 245 8.26 -36.22 -21.09
CA GLY A 245 8.16 -35.15 -22.08
C GLY A 245 6.89 -34.30 -21.97
N VAL A 246 6.06 -34.56 -20.99
CA VAL A 246 4.76 -33.88 -20.82
C VAL A 246 4.93 -32.55 -20.08
N ARG A 247 4.42 -31.47 -20.67
CA ARG A 247 4.35 -30.17 -20.02
C ARG A 247 3.22 -30.15 -18.98
N ARG A 248 3.54 -29.72 -17.77
CA ARG A 248 2.61 -29.53 -16.65
C ARG A 248 2.61 -28.07 -16.22
N GLU A 249 1.43 -27.51 -16.09
CA GLU A 249 1.21 -26.13 -15.62
C GLU A 249 0.55 -26.18 -14.25
N LEU A 250 1.21 -25.56 -13.29
CA LEU A 250 0.77 -25.50 -11.90
C LEU A 250 0.35 -24.06 -11.57
N ALA A 251 -0.79 -23.94 -10.88
CA ALA A 251 -1.26 -22.67 -10.33
C ALA A 251 -1.75 -22.90 -8.90
N GLY A 252 -1.44 -21.98 -7.99
CA GLY A 252 -1.78 -22.16 -6.59
C GLY A 252 -1.53 -20.92 -5.75
N ARG A 253 -1.51 -21.13 -4.44
CA ARG A 253 -1.27 -20.10 -3.45
C ARG A 253 -0.19 -20.52 -2.46
N VAL A 254 0.53 -19.50 -2.01
CA VAL A 254 1.54 -19.58 -0.96
C VAL A 254 0.90 -19.18 0.37
N ASN A 255 1.09 -20.00 1.39
CA ASN A 255 0.70 -19.71 2.77
C ASN A 255 1.86 -20.10 3.71
N GLY A 256 2.73 -19.14 3.98
CA GLY A 256 3.95 -19.35 4.77
C GLY A 256 4.83 -20.45 4.18
N ALA A 257 5.06 -21.52 4.92
CA ALA A 257 5.88 -22.66 4.51
C ALA A 257 5.15 -23.71 3.64
N ARG A 258 3.96 -23.41 3.14
CA ARG A 258 3.15 -24.30 2.30
C ARG A 258 2.73 -23.61 1.02
N MET A 259 2.65 -24.39 -0.05
CA MET A 259 1.99 -24.01 -1.28
C MET A 259 1.02 -25.12 -1.68
N GLU A 260 -0.09 -24.75 -2.27
CA GLU A 260 -1.06 -25.72 -2.77
C GLU A 260 -1.87 -25.15 -3.94
N GLY A 261 -2.35 -26.03 -4.79
CA GLY A 261 -3.13 -25.62 -5.93
C GLY A 261 -3.55 -26.75 -6.83
N THR A 262 -3.80 -26.41 -8.09
CA THR A 262 -4.16 -27.35 -9.15
C THR A 262 -3.12 -27.35 -10.24
N PHE A 263 -2.99 -28.50 -10.92
CA PHE A 263 -2.21 -28.61 -12.15
C PHE A 263 -3.09 -29.12 -13.29
N ARG A 264 -2.64 -28.85 -14.49
CA ARG A 264 -3.09 -29.43 -15.74
C ARG A 264 -1.89 -29.82 -16.58
N ASP A 265 -2.01 -30.85 -17.40
CA ASP A 265 -1.02 -31.20 -18.39
C ASP A 265 -1.56 -31.11 -19.83
N GLU A 266 -0.67 -31.10 -20.80
CA GLU A 266 -1.02 -30.99 -22.22
C GLU A 266 -1.75 -32.22 -22.78
N LYS A 267 -1.79 -33.34 -22.04
CA LYS A 267 -2.50 -34.58 -22.40
C LYS A 267 -3.88 -34.69 -21.77
N GLY A 268 -4.32 -33.61 -21.07
CA GLY A 268 -5.64 -33.55 -20.41
C GLY A 268 -5.64 -34.06 -18.96
N GLY A 269 -4.50 -34.44 -18.40
CA GLY A 269 -4.36 -34.77 -16.99
C GLY A 269 -4.51 -33.53 -16.12
N GLN A 270 -5.21 -33.68 -14.99
CA GLN A 270 -5.41 -32.62 -14.02
C GLN A 270 -5.47 -33.18 -12.60
N GLY A 271 -5.19 -32.33 -11.61
CA GLY A 271 -5.24 -32.74 -10.22
C GLY A 271 -4.79 -31.65 -9.27
N ARG A 272 -4.47 -32.06 -8.06
CA ARG A 272 -3.92 -31.17 -7.04
C ARG A 272 -2.42 -31.35 -6.89
N TRP A 273 -1.76 -30.30 -6.47
CA TRP A 273 -0.38 -30.31 -6.05
C TRP A 273 -0.22 -29.58 -4.72
N SER A 274 0.79 -29.94 -3.99
CA SER A 274 1.23 -29.21 -2.80
C SER A 274 2.75 -29.12 -2.75
N ALA A 275 3.27 -28.14 -2.01
CA ALA A 275 4.70 -28.10 -1.69
C ALA A 275 4.88 -27.64 -0.24
N VAL A 276 5.90 -28.18 0.41
CA VAL A 276 6.27 -27.84 1.78
C VAL A 276 7.73 -27.39 1.77
N LYS A 277 8.00 -26.28 2.45
CA LYS A 277 9.34 -25.73 2.61
C LYS A 277 10.17 -26.64 3.51
N LYS A 278 11.43 -26.91 3.12
CA LYS A 278 12.39 -27.69 3.89
C LYS A 278 13.05 -26.88 5.01
#